data_69e99ece23487f28734e2843e165eb57
#
_entry.id   69e99ece23487f28734e2843e165eb57
#
_cell.length_a   1.000
_cell.length_b   1.000
_cell.length_c   1.000
_cell.angle_alpha   90.00
_cell.angle_beta   90.00
_cell.angle_gamma   90.00
#
_symmetry.space_group_name_H-M   'P 1'
#
loop_
_entity.id
_entity.type
_entity.pdbx_description
1 polymer ?
#
loop_
_entity_poly.entity_id
_entity_poly.type
_entity_poly.pdbx_seq_one_letter_code
_entity_poly.pdbx_strand_id
1 'polypeptide(L)'
;MVKQRTLKTVVEATGVGLHTGEKVYLTLRPADVDSGIVFRRVDLPQSSDIRAEAHAVHDTRLSTCLEAKGARVATVEHLMSALSGLGIDNAIVELTSPELPIMDGSAGTFIFLLQSAGIVEQEAVKKFIRIKKTVEVKDGDKWVRFEPFNGYKLSFTINFAHPVFANTKQNVVVDLGVHSYIKEVSRARTFGFMQDVENMRAQGLALGGNLDNAIVMDEYRVINPDGLRFEDEFVKHKVLDAIGDLYLLGHPLIGAFSGYKSGHALNNALCRALLADETAWEFVTFTKAEEAPDFLRLQLQPV
;
A
#
# COMPACT_ATOMS: atom_id res chain seq x y z
N MET A 1 -10.31 -17.14 -18.32
CA MET A 1 -9.63 -15.83 -18.47
C MET A 1 -9.65 -15.13 -17.14
N VAL A 2 -8.52 -14.64 -16.67
CA VAL A 2 -8.48 -13.78 -15.49
C VAL A 2 -8.86 -12.37 -15.92
N LYS A 3 -9.94 -11.83 -15.32
CA LYS A 3 -10.54 -10.55 -15.69
C LYS A 3 -10.10 -9.43 -14.73
N GLN A 4 -10.18 -8.19 -15.22
CA GLN A 4 -10.08 -6.99 -14.39
C GLN A 4 -11.24 -6.93 -13.41
N ARG A 5 -11.06 -6.19 -12.31
CA ARG A 5 -12.03 -6.05 -11.22
C ARG A 5 -12.19 -4.59 -10.82
N THR A 6 -13.42 -4.23 -10.48
CA THR A 6 -13.79 -2.93 -9.94
C THR A 6 -14.79 -3.10 -8.78
N LEU A 7 -15.18 -2.01 -8.16
CA LEU A 7 -16.23 -2.00 -7.14
C LEU A 7 -17.61 -2.23 -7.79
N LYS A 8 -18.51 -2.87 -7.05
CA LYS A 8 -19.91 -3.05 -7.49
C LYS A 8 -20.74 -1.80 -7.23
N THR A 9 -20.54 -1.15 -6.08
CA THR A 9 -21.26 0.06 -5.67
C THR A 9 -20.32 1.09 -5.09
N VAL A 10 -20.82 2.31 -4.91
CA VAL A 10 -20.11 3.37 -4.22
C VAL A 10 -20.11 3.12 -2.72
N VAL A 11 -18.99 3.41 -2.05
CA VAL A 11 -18.89 3.39 -0.59
C VAL A 11 -18.20 4.67 -0.12
N GLU A 12 -18.64 5.19 1.03
CA GLU A 12 -18.17 6.43 1.60
C GLU A 12 -17.65 6.21 3.03
N ALA A 13 -16.67 6.99 3.41
CA ALA A 13 -16.14 7.02 4.75
C ALA A 13 -15.67 8.43 5.13
N THR A 14 -15.56 8.67 6.43
CA THR A 14 -15.03 9.90 6.98
C THR A 14 -13.93 9.57 7.98
N GLY A 15 -12.85 10.31 7.95
CA GLY A 15 -11.76 10.17 8.90
C GLY A 15 -10.93 11.43 8.99
N VAL A 16 -9.72 11.32 9.50
CA VAL A 16 -8.76 12.43 9.62
C VAL A 16 -7.44 12.03 8.96
N GLY A 17 -6.76 12.99 8.34
CA GLY A 17 -5.40 12.80 7.83
C GLY A 17 -4.41 12.61 8.98
N LEU A 18 -3.48 11.68 8.86
CA LEU A 18 -2.47 11.42 9.91
C LEU A 18 -1.59 12.63 10.16
N HIS A 19 -1.11 13.27 9.09
CA HIS A 19 -0.18 14.40 9.17
C HIS A 19 -0.90 15.73 9.27
N THR A 20 -1.92 15.95 8.45
CA THR A 20 -2.67 17.21 8.41
C THR A 20 -3.60 17.39 9.61
N GLY A 21 -4.15 16.32 10.18
CA GLY A 21 -5.21 16.36 11.17
C GLY A 21 -6.54 16.86 10.61
N GLU A 22 -6.64 17.11 9.31
CA GLU A 22 -7.85 17.60 8.65
C GLU A 22 -8.89 16.49 8.50
N LYS A 23 -10.16 16.87 8.60
CA LYS A 23 -11.28 15.97 8.33
C LYS A 23 -11.35 15.67 6.82
N VAL A 24 -11.43 14.41 6.47
CA VAL A 24 -11.48 13.92 5.08
C VAL A 24 -12.76 13.15 4.85
N TYR A 25 -13.48 13.52 3.79
CA TYR A 25 -14.53 12.68 3.21
C TYR A 25 -13.90 11.90 2.05
N LEU A 26 -13.99 10.59 2.14
CA LEU A 26 -13.49 9.63 1.17
C LEU A 26 -14.67 8.96 0.47
N THR A 27 -14.70 8.97 -0.86
CA THR A 27 -15.66 8.21 -1.65
C THR A 27 -14.91 7.29 -2.61
N LEU A 28 -15.18 5.98 -2.52
CA LEU A 28 -14.63 4.97 -3.43
C LEU A 28 -15.72 4.58 -4.43
N ARG A 29 -15.42 4.71 -5.73
CA ARG A 29 -16.36 4.47 -6.82
C ARG A 29 -15.87 3.40 -7.79
N PRO A 30 -16.78 2.66 -8.43
CA PRO A 30 -16.45 1.89 -9.63
C PRO A 30 -15.77 2.77 -10.68
N ALA A 31 -14.90 2.17 -11.48
CA ALA A 31 -14.29 2.81 -12.64
C ALA A 31 -14.35 1.89 -13.87
N ASP A 32 -14.25 2.48 -15.05
CA ASP A 32 -14.25 1.74 -16.31
C ASP A 32 -13.00 0.84 -16.45
N VAL A 33 -13.07 -0.12 -17.36
CA VAL A 33 -11.94 -0.97 -17.72
C VAL A 33 -10.72 -0.12 -18.13
N ASP A 34 -9.53 -0.59 -17.79
CA ASP A 34 -8.24 0.06 -18.09
C ASP A 34 -8.06 1.48 -17.49
N SER A 35 -8.95 1.91 -16.58
CA SER A 35 -8.80 3.20 -15.88
C SER A 35 -7.63 3.19 -14.89
N GLY A 36 -7.32 2.04 -14.30
CA GLY A 36 -6.44 1.95 -13.15
C GLY A 36 -7.06 2.59 -11.90
N ILE A 37 -6.24 2.88 -10.92
CA ILE A 37 -6.65 3.62 -9.72
C ILE A 37 -6.43 5.11 -9.94
N VAL A 38 -7.49 5.90 -9.78
CA VAL A 38 -7.47 7.35 -10.03
C VAL A 38 -7.90 8.08 -8.77
N PHE A 39 -7.03 8.93 -8.25
CA PHE A 39 -7.34 9.83 -7.15
C PHE A 39 -7.89 11.15 -7.69
N ARG A 40 -8.98 11.65 -7.09
CA ARG A 40 -9.67 12.87 -7.51
C ARG A 40 -9.90 13.79 -6.32
N ARG A 41 -9.37 15.02 -6.40
CA ARG A 41 -9.60 16.07 -5.41
C ARG A 41 -10.88 16.84 -5.78
N VAL A 42 -11.96 16.54 -5.05
CA VAL A 42 -13.29 17.14 -5.31
C VAL A 42 -13.52 18.46 -4.58
N ASP A 43 -12.62 18.84 -3.69
CA ASP A 43 -12.61 20.12 -2.98
C ASP A 43 -11.92 21.26 -3.77
N LEU A 44 -11.21 20.92 -4.85
CA LEU A 44 -10.54 21.89 -5.70
C LEU A 44 -11.50 22.46 -6.75
N PRO A 45 -11.36 23.75 -7.15
CA PRO A 45 -12.23 24.40 -8.14
C PRO A 45 -12.27 23.68 -9.50
N GLN A 46 -11.18 23.05 -9.88
CA GLN A 46 -11.12 22.13 -11.02
C GLN A 46 -10.69 20.78 -10.47
N SER A 47 -11.57 19.78 -10.55
CA SER A 47 -11.22 18.42 -10.14
C SER A 47 -10.05 17.95 -10.99
N SER A 48 -8.97 17.56 -10.31
CA SER A 48 -7.77 17.07 -10.97
C SER A 48 -7.62 15.58 -10.67
N ASP A 49 -7.63 14.79 -11.72
CA ASP A 49 -7.38 13.37 -11.64
C ASP A 49 -5.88 13.11 -11.59
N ILE A 50 -5.45 12.34 -10.60
CA ILE A 50 -4.09 11.87 -10.43
C ILE A 50 -4.12 10.35 -10.56
N ARG A 51 -3.53 9.82 -11.61
CA ARG A 51 -3.40 8.38 -11.77
C ARG A 51 -2.38 7.84 -10.79
N ALA A 52 -2.70 6.71 -10.15
CA ALA A 52 -1.81 6.05 -9.20
C ALA A 52 -0.68 5.34 -9.96
N GLU A 53 0.39 6.07 -10.24
CA GLU A 53 1.54 5.60 -11.01
C GLU A 53 2.85 5.97 -10.29
N ALA A 54 3.89 5.16 -10.48
CA ALA A 54 5.19 5.40 -9.86
C ALA A 54 5.79 6.77 -10.22
N HIS A 55 5.52 7.26 -11.43
CA HIS A 55 6.00 8.56 -11.88
C HIS A 55 5.23 9.75 -11.28
N ALA A 56 4.04 9.53 -10.73
CA ALA A 56 3.26 10.57 -10.04
C ALA A 56 3.71 10.78 -8.59
N VAL A 57 4.60 9.94 -8.06
CA VAL A 57 5.16 10.11 -6.71
C VAL A 57 6.18 11.24 -6.71
N HIS A 58 5.93 12.27 -5.90
CA HIS A 58 6.79 13.44 -5.77
C HIS A 58 7.36 13.64 -4.37
N ASP A 59 6.66 13.21 -3.31
CA ASP A 59 7.14 13.26 -1.95
C ASP A 59 6.98 11.88 -1.28
N THR A 60 8.02 11.46 -0.57
CA THR A 60 8.07 10.16 0.12
C THR A 60 8.48 10.30 1.59
N ARG A 61 8.44 11.52 2.12
CA ARG A 61 8.72 11.79 3.52
C ARG A 61 7.50 11.39 4.36
N LEU A 62 7.68 10.38 5.20
CA LEU A 62 6.68 9.81 6.13
C LEU A 62 5.49 9.11 5.47
N SER A 63 5.21 9.32 4.19
CA SER A 63 4.15 8.66 3.42
C SER A 63 4.42 8.77 1.93
N THR A 64 3.70 8.01 1.12
CA THR A 64 3.73 8.14 -0.34
C THR A 64 2.73 9.21 -0.78
N CYS A 65 3.23 10.23 -1.48
CA CYS A 65 2.45 11.34 -1.98
C CYS A 65 2.47 11.38 -3.51
N LEU A 66 1.29 11.42 -4.11
CA LEU A 66 1.08 11.59 -5.55
C LEU A 66 0.77 13.06 -5.87
N GLU A 67 1.35 13.56 -6.95
CA GLU A 67 1.10 14.92 -7.43
C GLU A 67 0.93 14.93 -8.96
N ALA A 68 -0.08 15.62 -9.44
CA ALA A 68 -0.26 15.94 -10.85
C ALA A 68 -1.13 17.18 -11.02
N LYS A 69 -0.86 17.99 -12.04
CA LYS A 69 -1.69 19.15 -12.44
C LYS A 69 -2.03 20.10 -11.29
N GLY A 70 -1.10 20.28 -10.34
CA GLY A 70 -1.31 21.16 -9.19
C GLY A 70 -2.16 20.57 -8.04
N ALA A 71 -2.61 19.32 -8.17
CA ALA A 71 -3.26 18.58 -7.10
C ALA A 71 -2.28 17.62 -6.41
N ARG A 72 -2.50 17.39 -5.11
CA ARG A 72 -1.70 16.49 -4.27
C ARG A 72 -2.61 15.56 -3.49
N VAL A 73 -2.20 14.29 -3.34
CA VAL A 73 -2.81 13.30 -2.46
C VAL A 73 -1.72 12.52 -1.74
N ALA A 74 -1.68 12.61 -0.42
CA ALA A 74 -0.69 11.96 0.45
C ALA A 74 -1.27 10.73 1.16
N THR A 75 -0.38 9.89 1.71
CA THR A 75 -0.69 8.70 2.52
C THR A 75 -1.54 7.68 1.73
N VAL A 76 -1.16 7.45 0.46
CA VAL A 76 -1.91 6.55 -0.44
C VAL A 76 -1.60 5.07 -0.20
N GLU A 77 -0.49 4.74 0.43
CA GLU A 77 0.07 3.40 0.57
C GLU A 77 -0.89 2.39 1.20
N HIS A 78 -1.64 2.76 2.24
CA HIS A 78 -2.54 1.82 2.93
C HIS A 78 -3.76 1.44 2.08
N LEU A 79 -4.38 2.40 1.40
CA LEU A 79 -5.47 2.14 0.46
C LEU A 79 -4.97 1.37 -0.77
N MET A 80 -3.83 1.76 -1.33
CA MET A 80 -3.21 1.06 -2.46
C MET A 80 -2.88 -0.39 -2.09
N SER A 81 -2.42 -0.64 -0.85
CA SER A 81 -2.20 -1.99 -0.32
C SER A 81 -3.49 -2.80 -0.25
N ALA A 82 -4.60 -2.20 0.23
CA ALA A 82 -5.91 -2.85 0.26
C ALA A 82 -6.43 -3.19 -1.14
N LEU A 83 -6.33 -2.27 -2.09
CA LEU A 83 -6.73 -2.47 -3.49
C LEU A 83 -5.92 -3.59 -4.14
N SER A 84 -4.59 -3.60 -3.94
CA SER A 84 -3.71 -4.67 -4.39
C SER A 84 -4.08 -6.02 -3.77
N GLY A 85 -4.27 -6.07 -2.46
CA GLY A 85 -4.59 -7.28 -1.70
C GLY A 85 -5.93 -7.91 -2.11
N LEU A 86 -6.91 -7.10 -2.51
CA LEU A 86 -8.21 -7.55 -3.03
C LEU A 86 -8.24 -7.71 -4.56
N GLY A 87 -7.15 -7.38 -5.24
CA GLY A 87 -7.04 -7.52 -6.70
C GLY A 87 -7.97 -6.59 -7.49
N ILE A 88 -8.23 -5.38 -6.99
CA ILE A 88 -9.05 -4.36 -7.66
C ILE A 88 -8.16 -3.56 -8.62
N ASP A 89 -8.48 -3.60 -9.91
CA ASP A 89 -7.69 -2.98 -10.97
C ASP A 89 -8.13 -1.53 -11.23
N ASN A 90 -9.43 -1.26 -11.13
CA ASN A 90 -10.02 0.02 -11.54
C ASN A 90 -10.90 0.59 -10.41
N ALA A 91 -10.59 1.80 -9.95
CA ALA A 91 -11.41 2.53 -8.98
C ALA A 91 -11.14 4.04 -9.07
N ILE A 92 -12.16 4.85 -8.79
CA ILE A 92 -12.01 6.28 -8.56
C ILE A 92 -12.07 6.52 -7.05
N VAL A 93 -11.07 7.24 -6.55
CA VAL A 93 -10.91 7.61 -5.15
C VAL A 93 -11.08 9.12 -5.02
N GLU A 94 -12.26 9.57 -4.56
CA GLU A 94 -12.57 10.98 -4.38
C GLU A 94 -12.25 11.43 -2.95
N LEU A 95 -11.63 12.60 -2.80
CA LEU A 95 -11.15 13.15 -1.54
C LEU A 95 -11.47 14.65 -1.42
N THR A 96 -11.78 15.08 -0.21
CA THR A 96 -11.98 16.51 0.14
C THR A 96 -10.79 17.11 0.88
N SER A 97 -9.60 16.48 0.85
CA SER A 97 -8.38 16.91 1.54
C SER A 97 -7.15 16.41 0.79
N PRO A 98 -5.98 17.03 0.94
CA PRO A 98 -4.73 16.58 0.30
C PRO A 98 -4.15 15.29 0.89
N GLU A 99 -4.80 14.66 1.86
CA GLU A 99 -4.34 13.45 2.50
C GLU A 99 -5.49 12.44 2.67
N LEU A 100 -5.23 11.14 2.45
CA LEU A 100 -6.21 10.10 2.79
C LEU A 100 -6.45 10.04 4.31
N PRO A 101 -7.65 9.61 4.72
CA PRO A 101 -7.89 9.37 6.14
C PRO A 101 -7.05 8.18 6.62
N ILE A 102 -6.42 8.31 7.79
CA ILE A 102 -5.54 7.27 8.34
C ILE A 102 -6.33 6.06 8.85
N MET A 103 -7.61 6.22 9.12
CA MET A 103 -8.50 5.21 9.69
C MET A 103 -7.94 4.67 11.03
N ASP A 104 -7.72 3.36 11.13
CA ASP A 104 -7.13 2.70 12.30
C ASP A 104 -5.59 2.53 12.18
N GLY A 105 -4.96 3.19 11.20
CA GLY A 105 -3.53 3.10 10.93
C GLY A 105 -3.09 1.87 10.14
N SER A 106 -4.03 1.04 9.69
CA SER A 106 -3.78 -0.15 8.88
C SER A 106 -4.57 -0.12 7.57
N ALA A 107 -4.47 -1.16 6.75
CA ALA A 107 -5.32 -1.34 5.58
C ALA A 107 -6.67 -2.02 5.92
N GLY A 108 -6.88 -2.46 7.16
CA GLY A 108 -8.05 -3.26 7.57
C GLY A 108 -9.37 -2.55 7.35
N THR A 109 -9.47 -1.27 7.69
CA THR A 109 -10.70 -0.48 7.47
C THR A 109 -10.98 -0.30 5.98
N PHE A 110 -9.96 -0.10 5.15
CA PHE A 110 -10.13 -0.03 3.69
C PHE A 110 -10.59 -1.37 3.10
N ILE A 111 -10.05 -2.49 3.58
CA ILE A 111 -10.54 -3.84 3.21
C ILE A 111 -12.04 -3.96 3.50
N PHE A 112 -12.47 -3.58 4.70
CA PHE A 112 -13.88 -3.62 5.09
C PHE A 112 -14.76 -2.77 4.17
N LEU A 113 -14.35 -1.54 3.84
CA LEU A 113 -15.08 -0.64 2.93
C LEU A 113 -15.19 -1.24 1.53
N LEU A 114 -14.07 -1.73 0.97
CA LEU A 114 -14.02 -2.31 -0.36
C LEU A 114 -14.87 -3.59 -0.47
N GLN A 115 -14.86 -4.43 0.56
CA GLN A 115 -15.72 -5.62 0.63
C GLN A 115 -17.20 -5.24 0.77
N SER A 116 -17.52 -4.22 1.56
CA SER A 116 -18.88 -3.70 1.72
C SER A 116 -19.44 -3.13 0.41
N ALA A 117 -18.60 -2.49 -0.40
CA ALA A 117 -18.97 -2.03 -1.74
C ALA A 117 -19.24 -3.20 -2.70
N GLY A 118 -18.70 -4.38 -2.39
CA GLY A 118 -18.66 -5.52 -3.30
C GLY A 118 -17.65 -5.33 -4.43
N ILE A 119 -17.17 -6.43 -4.98
CA ILE A 119 -16.18 -6.46 -6.06
C ILE A 119 -16.76 -7.26 -7.22
N VAL A 120 -16.64 -6.73 -8.44
CA VAL A 120 -17.16 -7.37 -9.66
C VAL A 120 -16.08 -7.47 -10.73
N GLU A 121 -16.15 -8.53 -11.52
CA GLU A 121 -15.33 -8.69 -12.71
C GLU A 121 -15.84 -7.83 -13.86
N GLN A 122 -14.92 -7.34 -14.68
CA GLN A 122 -15.19 -6.55 -15.88
C GLN A 122 -14.83 -7.35 -17.13
N GLU A 123 -15.46 -7.03 -18.27
CA GLU A 123 -15.20 -7.72 -19.54
C GLU A 123 -13.89 -7.25 -20.20
N ALA A 124 -12.79 -7.30 -19.43
CA ALA A 124 -11.45 -6.99 -19.88
C ALA A 124 -10.42 -7.93 -19.24
N VAL A 125 -9.41 -8.28 -20.00
CA VAL A 125 -8.32 -9.17 -19.52
C VAL A 125 -7.45 -8.44 -18.52
N LYS A 126 -7.18 -9.08 -17.39
CA LYS A 126 -6.24 -8.56 -16.39
C LYS A 126 -4.80 -8.79 -16.85
N LYS A 127 -4.00 -7.72 -16.81
CA LYS A 127 -2.57 -7.73 -17.10
C LYS A 127 -1.77 -7.79 -15.81
N PHE A 128 -0.63 -8.47 -15.85
CA PHE A 128 0.31 -8.58 -14.75
C PHE A 128 1.70 -8.18 -15.24
N ILE A 129 2.48 -7.55 -14.37
CA ILE A 129 3.91 -7.32 -14.59
C ILE A 129 4.67 -8.53 -14.03
N ARG A 130 5.31 -9.31 -14.92
CA ARG A 130 6.18 -10.41 -14.54
C ARG A 130 7.63 -9.96 -14.52
N ILE A 131 8.31 -10.17 -13.39
CA ILE A 131 9.74 -9.89 -13.25
C ILE A 131 10.54 -10.99 -13.97
N LYS A 132 11.45 -10.57 -14.85
CA LYS A 132 12.32 -11.46 -15.67
C LYS A 132 13.76 -11.47 -15.20
N LYS A 133 14.23 -10.35 -14.63
CA LYS A 133 15.59 -10.17 -14.14
C LYS A 133 15.60 -9.50 -12.79
N THR A 134 16.65 -9.72 -12.02
CA THR A 134 16.88 -8.99 -10.80
C THR A 134 17.08 -7.51 -11.08
N VAL A 135 16.32 -6.66 -10.39
CA VAL A 135 16.49 -5.21 -10.35
C VAL A 135 16.71 -4.82 -8.89
N GLU A 136 17.77 -4.07 -8.62
CA GLU A 136 18.14 -3.67 -7.24
C GLU A 136 18.43 -2.18 -7.18
N VAL A 137 18.00 -1.54 -6.08
CA VAL A 137 18.33 -0.16 -5.75
C VAL A 137 18.89 -0.13 -4.33
N LYS A 138 19.98 0.65 -4.13
CA LYS A 138 20.66 0.81 -2.84
C LYS A 138 20.81 2.28 -2.47
N ASP A 139 20.76 2.55 -1.17
CA ASP A 139 21.08 3.83 -0.55
C ASP A 139 21.82 3.59 0.78
N GLY A 140 23.13 3.70 0.76
CA GLY A 140 23.99 3.31 1.87
C GLY A 140 23.86 1.81 2.19
N ASP A 141 23.45 1.49 3.42
CA ASP A 141 23.22 0.12 3.88
C ASP A 141 21.79 -0.37 3.62
N LYS A 142 20.92 0.50 3.10
CA LYS A 142 19.52 0.17 2.76
C LYS A 142 19.44 -0.31 1.33
N TRP A 143 18.57 -1.27 1.08
CA TRP A 143 18.36 -1.77 -0.28
C TRP A 143 16.97 -2.37 -0.48
N VAL A 144 16.56 -2.40 -1.74
CA VAL A 144 15.36 -3.07 -2.23
C VAL A 144 15.66 -3.81 -3.53
N ARG A 145 14.96 -4.92 -3.75
CA ARG A 145 15.20 -5.78 -4.90
C ARG A 145 13.93 -6.44 -5.40
N PHE A 146 13.80 -6.51 -6.73
CA PHE A 146 12.92 -7.46 -7.41
C PHE A 146 13.71 -8.65 -7.92
N GLU A 147 13.12 -9.83 -7.85
CA GLU A 147 13.66 -11.07 -8.39
C GLU A 147 12.56 -11.88 -9.10
N PRO A 148 12.91 -12.65 -10.16
CA PRO A 148 11.97 -13.59 -10.78
C PRO A 148 11.41 -14.58 -9.75
N PHE A 149 10.09 -14.71 -9.72
CA PHE A 149 9.38 -15.68 -8.89
C PHE A 149 8.01 -15.94 -9.50
N ASN A 150 7.56 -17.20 -9.53
CA ASN A 150 6.25 -17.55 -10.05
C ASN A 150 5.19 -17.45 -8.94
N GLY A 151 4.87 -16.23 -8.53
CA GLY A 151 3.98 -15.91 -7.44
C GLY A 151 4.13 -14.45 -7.05
N TYR A 152 3.63 -14.06 -5.85
CA TYR A 152 3.89 -12.76 -5.27
C TYR A 152 4.38 -12.94 -3.83
N LYS A 153 5.68 -12.73 -3.63
CA LYS A 153 6.36 -12.95 -2.35
C LYS A 153 7.10 -11.68 -1.93
N LEU A 154 6.95 -11.32 -0.66
CA LEU A 154 7.65 -10.18 -0.06
C LEU A 154 8.50 -10.67 1.13
N SER A 155 9.75 -10.23 1.16
CA SER A 155 10.67 -10.38 2.29
C SER A 155 11.06 -9.00 2.80
N PHE A 156 10.87 -8.73 4.07
CA PHE A 156 11.20 -7.43 4.64
C PHE A 156 11.99 -7.58 5.94
N THR A 157 13.03 -6.77 6.09
CA THR A 157 13.82 -6.67 7.32
C THR A 157 13.89 -5.20 7.74
N ILE A 158 13.45 -4.92 8.98
CA ILE A 158 13.68 -3.66 9.67
C ILE A 158 14.86 -3.83 10.63
N ASN A 159 15.48 -2.73 11.05
CA ASN A 159 16.56 -2.76 12.02
C ASN A 159 16.50 -1.50 12.90
N PHE A 160 15.74 -1.60 13.98
CA PHE A 160 15.61 -0.55 14.97
C PHE A 160 16.35 -0.94 16.26
N ALA A 161 17.23 -0.07 16.73
CA ALA A 161 17.96 -0.25 17.99
C ALA A 161 17.14 0.33 19.16
N HIS A 162 15.95 -0.24 19.41
CA HIS A 162 15.09 0.20 20.50
C HIS A 162 14.63 -1.02 21.31
N PRO A 163 14.46 -0.92 22.67
CA PRO A 163 14.13 -2.06 23.53
C PRO A 163 12.91 -2.86 23.11
N VAL A 164 11.87 -2.21 22.58
CA VAL A 164 10.67 -2.88 22.06
C VAL A 164 11.01 -3.92 20.99
N PHE A 165 11.99 -3.64 20.14
CA PHE A 165 12.35 -4.54 19.03
C PHE A 165 13.23 -5.71 19.46
N ALA A 166 13.75 -5.71 20.69
CA ALA A 166 14.46 -6.87 21.23
C ALA A 166 13.56 -8.10 21.41
N ASN A 167 12.25 -7.87 21.58
CA ASN A 167 11.24 -8.92 21.80
C ASN A 167 10.24 -9.06 20.65
N THR A 168 10.46 -8.41 19.51
CA THR A 168 9.62 -8.50 18.33
C THR A 168 10.42 -9.00 17.14
N LYS A 169 9.76 -9.66 16.20
CA LYS A 169 10.42 -10.06 14.95
C LYS A 169 10.67 -8.84 14.07
N GLN A 170 11.90 -8.68 13.64
CA GLN A 170 12.33 -7.61 12.74
C GLN A 170 12.47 -8.06 11.27
N ASN A 171 12.15 -9.30 10.97
CA ASN A 171 12.10 -9.83 9.61
C ASN A 171 10.85 -10.69 9.41
N VAL A 172 10.34 -10.70 8.20
CA VAL A 172 9.20 -11.52 7.80
C VAL A 172 9.29 -11.86 6.31
N VAL A 173 8.80 -13.04 5.96
CA VAL A 173 8.56 -13.46 4.57
C VAL A 173 7.08 -13.77 4.43
N VAL A 174 6.42 -13.10 3.50
CA VAL A 174 5.01 -13.30 3.16
C VAL A 174 4.92 -13.75 1.70
N ASP A 175 4.51 -14.98 1.49
CA ASP A 175 4.17 -15.51 0.17
C ASP A 175 2.64 -15.50 0.04
N LEU A 176 2.11 -14.64 -0.80
CA LEU A 176 0.66 -14.45 -0.98
C LEU A 176 -0.02 -15.65 -1.69
N GLY A 177 0.75 -16.59 -2.22
CA GLY A 177 0.25 -17.89 -2.68
C GLY A 177 -0.08 -18.86 -1.54
N VAL A 178 0.44 -18.60 -0.32
CA VAL A 178 0.27 -19.41 0.88
C VAL A 178 -0.44 -18.64 1.99
N HIS A 179 -0.08 -17.35 2.16
CA HIS A 179 -0.58 -16.50 3.24
C HIS A 179 -1.71 -15.60 2.75
N SER A 180 -2.74 -15.49 3.56
CA SER A 180 -3.83 -14.54 3.29
C SER A 180 -3.38 -13.11 3.61
N TYR A 181 -3.39 -12.23 2.61
CA TYR A 181 -3.14 -10.80 2.82
C TYR A 181 -4.04 -10.21 3.91
N ILE A 182 -5.33 -10.54 3.87
CA ILE A 182 -6.33 -10.02 4.82
C ILE A 182 -6.00 -10.44 6.26
N LYS A 183 -5.64 -11.72 6.47
CA LYS A 183 -5.38 -12.25 7.82
C LYS A 183 -4.00 -11.89 8.34
N GLU A 184 -3.00 -11.91 7.47
CA GLU A 184 -1.59 -11.85 7.88
C GLU A 184 -0.99 -10.46 7.83
N VAL A 185 -1.49 -9.57 6.94
CA VAL A 185 -0.84 -8.29 6.64
C VAL A 185 -1.75 -7.09 6.89
N SER A 186 -2.99 -7.13 6.38
CA SER A 186 -3.84 -5.94 6.23
C SER A 186 -4.10 -5.16 7.54
N ARG A 187 -4.02 -5.82 8.70
CA ARG A 187 -4.31 -5.24 10.01
C ARG A 187 -3.08 -4.71 10.75
N ALA A 188 -1.89 -4.79 10.16
CA ALA A 188 -0.68 -4.24 10.76
C ALA A 188 -0.72 -2.71 10.73
N ARG A 189 -0.61 -2.08 11.91
CA ARG A 189 -0.73 -0.62 12.08
C ARG A 189 0.60 0.09 11.85
N THR A 190 0.50 1.33 11.37
CA THR A 190 1.61 2.28 11.37
C THR A 190 2.10 2.54 12.80
N PHE A 191 3.36 2.97 12.93
CA PHE A 191 3.97 3.17 14.23
C PHE A 191 4.92 4.37 14.24
N GLY A 192 5.16 4.89 15.43
CA GLY A 192 6.10 5.97 15.65
C GLY A 192 6.66 6.00 17.08
N PHE A 193 7.79 6.66 17.24
CA PHE A 193 8.36 6.93 18.55
C PHE A 193 7.81 8.24 19.11
N MET A 194 7.49 8.29 20.40
CA MET A 194 6.93 9.46 21.05
C MET A 194 7.76 10.71 20.80
N GLN A 195 9.08 10.58 20.92
CA GLN A 195 10.01 11.69 20.69
C GLN A 195 9.94 12.23 19.25
N ASP A 196 9.79 11.34 18.25
CA ASP A 196 9.64 11.75 16.85
C ASP A 196 8.27 12.40 16.59
N VAL A 197 7.21 11.91 17.23
CA VAL A 197 5.86 12.50 17.14
C VAL A 197 5.87 13.94 17.68
N GLU A 198 6.51 14.22 18.79
CA GLU A 198 6.64 15.57 19.32
C GLU A 198 7.37 16.51 18.35
N ASN A 199 8.47 16.05 17.78
CA ASN A 199 9.24 16.79 16.77
C ASN A 199 8.42 17.02 15.49
N MET A 200 7.67 16.02 15.04
CA MET A 200 6.79 16.13 13.86
C MET A 200 5.66 17.15 14.10
N ARG A 201 5.04 17.12 15.28
CA ARG A 201 3.98 18.08 15.65
C ARG A 201 4.49 19.51 15.69
N ALA A 202 5.71 19.74 16.19
CA ALA A 202 6.35 21.05 16.16
C ALA A 202 6.57 21.56 14.72
N GLN A 203 6.62 20.67 13.73
CA GLN A 203 6.73 20.99 12.29
C GLN A 203 5.36 20.97 11.56
N GLY A 204 4.24 20.83 12.28
CA GLY A 204 2.90 20.76 11.68
C GLY A 204 2.57 19.40 11.04
N LEU A 205 3.27 18.33 11.43
CA LEU A 205 3.04 16.96 10.98
C LEU A 205 2.48 16.09 12.11
N ALA A 206 1.94 14.91 11.79
CA ALA A 206 1.34 13.97 12.74
C ALA A 206 0.24 14.58 13.63
N LEU A 207 -0.46 15.60 13.12
CA LEU A 207 -1.48 16.35 13.86
C LEU A 207 -2.72 15.51 14.18
N GLY A 208 -3.05 14.54 13.32
CA GLY A 208 -4.18 13.59 13.49
C GLY A 208 -3.78 12.28 14.14
N GLY A 209 -2.47 12.08 14.44
CA GLY A 209 -1.96 10.85 15.05
C GLY A 209 -2.36 10.71 16.53
N ASN A 210 -2.86 9.53 16.90
CA ASN A 210 -3.23 9.16 18.26
C ASN A 210 -3.09 7.64 18.48
N LEU A 211 -3.38 7.16 19.70
CA LEU A 211 -3.25 5.74 20.04
C LEU A 211 -4.27 4.81 19.37
N ASP A 212 -5.34 5.36 18.76
CA ASP A 212 -6.34 4.58 18.05
C ASP A 212 -5.89 4.29 16.59
N ASN A 213 -4.98 5.10 16.05
CA ASN A 213 -4.55 5.02 14.65
C ASN A 213 -3.05 4.83 14.41
N ALA A 214 -2.26 4.67 15.47
CA ALA A 214 -0.84 4.35 15.38
C ALA A 214 -0.36 3.58 16.61
N ILE A 215 0.64 2.72 16.44
CA ILE A 215 1.40 2.17 17.56
C ILE A 215 2.41 3.22 17.97
N VAL A 216 2.36 3.65 19.22
CA VAL A 216 3.28 4.64 19.77
C VAL A 216 4.18 3.99 20.82
N MET A 217 5.47 4.26 20.72
CA MET A 217 6.49 3.76 21.65
C MET A 217 7.13 4.91 22.42
N ASP A 218 7.22 4.77 23.74
CA ASP A 218 8.11 5.59 24.55
C ASP A 218 9.55 5.05 24.50
N GLU A 219 10.43 5.43 25.37
CA GLU A 219 11.83 4.98 25.40
C GLU A 219 12.00 3.48 25.69
N TYR A 220 10.98 2.79 26.20
CA TYR A 220 11.09 1.41 26.70
C TYR A 220 10.04 0.46 26.16
N ARG A 221 8.82 0.93 25.86
CA ARG A 221 7.66 0.07 25.57
C ARG A 221 6.67 0.70 24.59
N VAL A 222 5.77 -0.15 24.09
CA VAL A 222 4.54 0.28 23.42
C VAL A 222 3.59 0.85 24.48
N ILE A 223 3.06 2.05 24.25
CA ILE A 223 2.15 2.73 25.19
C ILE A 223 0.67 2.53 24.87
N ASN A 224 0.33 1.94 23.72
CA ASN A 224 -1.04 1.59 23.38
C ASN A 224 -1.60 0.59 24.43
N PRO A 225 -2.76 0.84 25.04
CA PRO A 225 -3.33 -0.03 26.08
C PRO A 225 -3.53 -1.49 25.62
N ASP A 226 -3.96 -1.68 24.38
CA ASP A 226 -4.22 -3.00 23.79
C ASP A 226 -2.96 -3.71 23.26
N GLY A 227 -1.78 -3.08 23.33
CA GLY A 227 -0.52 -3.62 22.84
C GLY A 227 -0.49 -3.82 21.32
N LEU A 228 0.21 -4.86 20.89
CA LEU A 228 0.34 -5.23 19.46
C LEU A 228 -0.75 -6.21 19.04
N ARG A 229 -1.19 -6.11 17.79
CA ARG A 229 -2.11 -7.08 17.13
C ARG A 229 -1.41 -8.37 16.71
N PHE A 230 -0.09 -8.27 16.43
CA PHE A 230 0.77 -9.38 16.00
C PHE A 230 2.14 -9.24 16.66
N GLU A 231 2.81 -10.36 16.92
CA GLU A 231 4.20 -10.37 17.42
C GLU A 231 5.18 -9.65 16.45
N ASP A 232 4.87 -9.69 15.16
CA ASP A 232 5.64 -9.14 14.06
C ASP A 232 4.95 -7.93 13.38
N GLU A 233 4.08 -7.20 14.12
CA GLU A 233 3.24 -6.14 13.57
C GLU A 233 4.05 -5.03 12.89
N PHE A 234 5.16 -4.61 13.48
CA PHE A 234 6.00 -3.55 12.92
C PHE A 234 6.55 -3.88 11.53
N VAL A 235 7.14 -5.07 11.37
CA VAL A 235 7.69 -5.48 10.09
C VAL A 235 6.59 -5.85 9.10
N LYS A 236 5.45 -6.37 9.54
CA LYS A 236 4.28 -6.60 8.70
C LYS A 236 3.67 -5.30 8.19
N HIS A 237 3.71 -4.22 8.98
CA HIS A 237 3.31 -2.91 8.48
C HIS A 237 4.22 -2.44 7.34
N LYS A 238 5.53 -2.66 7.41
CA LYS A 238 6.43 -2.36 6.30
C LYS A 238 6.16 -3.21 5.05
N VAL A 239 5.69 -4.44 5.22
CA VAL A 239 5.18 -5.25 4.08
C VAL A 239 3.90 -4.66 3.50
N LEU A 240 2.97 -4.19 4.36
CA LEU A 240 1.75 -3.51 3.94
C LEU A 240 2.07 -2.28 3.10
N ASP A 241 2.94 -1.40 3.60
CA ASP A 241 3.42 -0.21 2.89
C ASP A 241 4.04 -0.57 1.53
N ALA A 242 4.93 -1.58 1.53
CA ALA A 242 5.57 -2.03 0.30
C ALA A 242 4.55 -2.54 -0.74
N ILE A 243 3.56 -3.34 -0.34
CA ILE A 243 2.49 -3.80 -1.24
C ILE A 243 1.77 -2.61 -1.90
N GLY A 244 1.46 -1.58 -1.13
CA GLY A 244 0.82 -0.36 -1.63
C GLY A 244 1.72 0.44 -2.57
N ASP A 245 2.97 0.67 -2.19
CA ASP A 245 3.95 1.39 -3.00
C ASP A 245 4.24 0.66 -4.33
N LEU A 246 4.36 -0.67 -4.29
CA LEU A 246 4.62 -1.48 -5.48
C LEU A 246 3.40 -1.56 -6.41
N TYR A 247 2.18 -1.36 -5.89
CA TYR A 247 0.98 -1.33 -6.72
C TYR A 247 0.91 -0.07 -7.61
N LEU A 248 1.75 0.95 -7.33
CA LEU A 248 1.99 2.10 -8.21
C LEU A 248 2.71 1.74 -9.53
N LEU A 249 3.12 0.49 -9.73
CA LEU A 249 3.45 -0.03 -11.05
C LEU A 249 2.25 -0.05 -12.01
N GLY A 250 1.02 0.15 -11.50
CA GLY A 250 -0.22 0.21 -12.27
C GLY A 250 -0.85 -1.15 -12.59
N HIS A 251 -0.15 -2.24 -12.30
CA HIS A 251 -0.60 -3.62 -12.49
C HIS A 251 -0.08 -4.52 -11.36
N PRO A 252 -0.79 -5.63 -11.05
CA PRO A 252 -0.31 -6.61 -10.09
C PRO A 252 1.02 -7.24 -10.53
N LEU A 253 1.87 -7.53 -9.55
CA LEU A 253 3.21 -8.08 -9.75
C LEU A 253 3.22 -9.61 -9.69
N ILE A 254 3.98 -10.24 -10.58
CA ILE A 254 4.44 -11.62 -10.50
C ILE A 254 5.94 -11.58 -10.33
N GLY A 255 6.41 -11.82 -9.10
CA GLY A 255 7.81 -11.71 -8.72
C GLY A 255 8.00 -11.76 -7.21
N ALA A 256 9.23 -11.72 -6.77
CA ALA A 256 9.61 -11.54 -5.38
C ALA A 256 10.16 -10.14 -5.14
N PHE A 257 9.76 -9.53 -4.03
CA PHE A 257 10.32 -8.30 -3.51
C PHE A 257 11.10 -8.59 -2.22
N SER A 258 12.26 -7.99 -2.07
CA SER A 258 13.02 -8.02 -0.83
C SER A 258 13.45 -6.61 -0.46
N GLY A 259 13.25 -6.23 0.81
CA GLY A 259 13.63 -4.93 1.36
C GLY A 259 14.38 -5.04 2.68
N TYR A 260 15.47 -4.29 2.79
CA TYR A 260 16.25 -4.13 4.02
C TYR A 260 16.32 -2.65 4.40
N LYS A 261 15.76 -2.31 5.57
CA LYS A 261 15.64 -0.92 6.09
C LYS A 261 15.00 0.06 5.09
N SER A 262 14.18 -0.44 4.20
CA SER A 262 13.56 0.34 3.13
C SER A 262 12.38 1.19 3.64
N GLY A 263 12.01 2.15 2.82
CA GLY A 263 10.83 2.99 2.96
C GLY A 263 10.33 3.44 1.59
N HIS A 264 9.35 4.34 1.57
CA HIS A 264 8.63 4.77 0.36
C HIS A 264 9.56 5.27 -0.75
N ALA A 265 10.64 6.02 -0.40
CA ALA A 265 11.61 6.52 -1.37
C ALA A 265 12.29 5.40 -2.17
N LEU A 266 12.81 4.38 -1.47
CA LEU A 266 13.47 3.24 -2.13
C LEU A 266 12.48 2.35 -2.87
N ASN A 267 11.27 2.14 -2.32
CA ASN A 267 10.21 1.37 -2.98
C ASN A 267 9.84 2.04 -4.32
N ASN A 268 9.65 3.36 -4.33
CA ASN A 268 9.36 4.09 -5.57
C ASN A 268 10.55 4.09 -6.53
N ALA A 269 11.77 4.27 -6.03
CA ALA A 269 12.97 4.21 -6.87
C ALA A 269 13.11 2.84 -7.56
N LEU A 270 12.77 1.74 -6.87
CA LEU A 270 12.77 0.40 -7.45
C LEU A 270 11.70 0.25 -8.54
N CYS A 271 10.48 0.76 -8.31
CA CYS A 271 9.42 0.76 -9.32
C CYS A 271 9.87 1.52 -10.59
N ARG A 272 10.45 2.71 -10.42
CA ARG A 272 10.98 3.51 -11.54
C ARG A 272 12.14 2.82 -12.25
N ALA A 273 13.05 2.19 -11.51
CA ALA A 273 14.16 1.43 -12.09
C ALA A 273 13.68 0.23 -12.92
N LEU A 274 12.65 -0.49 -12.43
CA LEU A 274 12.02 -1.57 -13.15
C LEU A 274 11.41 -1.07 -14.47
N LEU A 275 10.58 -0.02 -14.40
CA LEU A 275 9.89 0.51 -15.58
C LEU A 275 10.87 1.08 -16.64
N ALA A 276 12.04 1.55 -16.22
CA ALA A 276 13.08 2.06 -17.11
C ALA A 276 13.85 0.94 -17.83
N ASP A 277 13.88 -0.27 -17.31
CA ASP A 277 14.51 -1.45 -17.97
C ASP A 277 13.44 -2.40 -18.53
N GLU A 278 12.96 -2.12 -19.74
CA GLU A 278 11.96 -2.94 -20.43
C GLU A 278 12.41 -4.41 -20.64
N THR A 279 13.69 -4.72 -20.47
CA THR A 279 14.19 -6.09 -20.54
C THR A 279 14.02 -6.87 -19.23
N ALA A 280 13.77 -6.18 -18.12
CA ALA A 280 13.65 -6.76 -16.80
C ALA A 280 12.25 -7.28 -16.46
N TRP A 281 11.26 -6.94 -17.25
CA TRP A 281 9.88 -7.34 -17.03
C TRP A 281 9.11 -7.56 -18.33
N GLU A 282 7.90 -8.09 -18.23
CA GLU A 282 6.96 -8.24 -19.34
C GLU A 282 5.53 -8.20 -18.86
N PHE A 283 4.59 -7.82 -19.71
CA PHE A 283 3.17 -8.05 -19.45
C PHE A 283 2.79 -9.50 -19.74
N VAL A 284 2.05 -10.11 -18.81
CA VAL A 284 1.44 -11.42 -19.00
C VAL A 284 -0.05 -11.37 -18.69
N THR A 285 -0.80 -12.25 -19.36
CA THR A 285 -2.23 -12.46 -19.14
C THR A 285 -2.49 -13.95 -19.04
N PHE A 286 -3.59 -14.37 -18.41
CA PHE A 286 -3.95 -15.78 -18.26
C PHE A 286 -5.33 -16.03 -18.87
N THR A 287 -5.37 -16.92 -19.86
CA THR A 287 -6.63 -17.33 -20.51
C THR A 287 -7.42 -18.34 -19.68
N LYS A 288 -6.71 -19.08 -18.81
CA LYS A 288 -7.32 -20.02 -17.87
C LYS A 288 -6.84 -19.68 -16.44
N ALA A 289 -7.74 -19.77 -15.48
CA ALA A 289 -7.41 -19.50 -14.07
C ALA A 289 -6.37 -20.48 -13.51
N GLU A 290 -6.35 -21.71 -14.02
CA GLU A 290 -5.40 -22.77 -13.61
C GLU A 290 -3.96 -22.48 -14.02
N GLU A 291 -3.75 -21.63 -15.03
CA GLU A 291 -2.43 -21.22 -15.52
C GLU A 291 -1.85 -20.06 -14.69
N ALA A 292 -2.70 -19.41 -13.91
CA ALA A 292 -2.32 -18.28 -13.07
C ALA A 292 -1.66 -18.75 -11.76
N PRO A 293 -0.70 -17.98 -11.21
CA PRO A 293 -0.11 -18.25 -9.90
C PRO A 293 -1.14 -18.38 -8.78
N ASP A 294 -0.86 -19.20 -7.78
CA ASP A 294 -1.82 -19.57 -6.72
C ASP A 294 -2.34 -18.37 -5.90
N PHE A 295 -1.55 -17.31 -5.73
CA PHE A 295 -2.00 -16.12 -5.00
C PHE A 295 -3.27 -15.48 -5.62
N LEU A 296 -3.44 -15.58 -6.95
CA LEU A 296 -4.63 -15.10 -7.63
C LEU A 296 -5.87 -15.90 -7.28
N ARG A 297 -5.72 -17.20 -7.05
CA ARG A 297 -6.83 -18.06 -6.61
C ARG A 297 -7.33 -17.68 -5.24
N LEU A 298 -6.42 -17.28 -4.33
CA LEU A 298 -6.78 -16.79 -3.00
C LEU A 298 -7.50 -15.45 -3.05
N GLN A 299 -7.11 -14.54 -3.96
CA GLN A 299 -7.81 -13.27 -4.17
C GLN A 299 -9.22 -13.43 -4.77
N LEU A 300 -9.44 -14.50 -5.54
CA LEU A 300 -10.71 -14.76 -6.23
C LEU A 300 -11.71 -15.53 -5.39
N GLN A 301 -11.33 -16.05 -4.22
CA GLN A 301 -12.27 -16.73 -3.32
C GLN A 301 -13.25 -15.70 -2.73
N PRO A 302 -14.56 -16.02 -2.70
CA PRO A 302 -15.52 -15.20 -1.97
C PRO A 302 -15.12 -15.17 -0.50
N VAL A 303 -15.12 -14.00 0.08
CA VAL A 303 -14.80 -13.76 1.50
C VAL A 303 -16.05 -14.02 2.34
#